data_d519be7ca1a42271f60741de038481bc
#
_entry.id   d519be7ca1a42271f60741de038481bc
#
_cell.length_a   1.000
_cell.length_b   1.000
_cell.length_c   1.000
_cell.angle_alpha   90.00
_cell.angle_beta   90.00
_cell.angle_gamma   90.00
#
_symmetry.space_group_name_H-M   'P 1'
#
loop_
_entity.id
_entity.type
_entity.pdbx_description
1 polymer ?
#
loop_
_entity_poly.entity_id
_entity_poly.type
_entity_poly.pdbx_seq_one_letter_code
_entity_poly.pdbx_strand_id
1 'polypeptide(L)'
;MMLSEIRDWLKTQIDSPYWYIGKIDGKKEQSIGVYNLNTGQPYIAIGGLENTSYASKSISILVHWSKNADTAERKAHEVYAALFGRSDGEIAGHRVIAFEMRTPWPIDVGTDDAGIYEYVIETTICYER
;
A
#
# COMPACT_ATOMS: atom_id res chain seq x y z
N MET A 1 -8.52 9.62 5.61
CA MET A 1 -7.23 9.38 4.91
C MET A 1 -7.50 9.01 3.47
N MET A 2 -6.98 9.78 2.55
CA MET A 2 -7.22 9.57 1.12
C MET A 2 -6.04 8.85 0.47
N LEU A 3 -6.29 8.20 -0.67
CA LEU A 3 -5.23 7.50 -1.40
C LEU A 3 -4.07 8.42 -1.79
N SER A 4 -4.38 9.66 -2.15
CA SER A 4 -3.33 10.64 -2.49
C SER A 4 -2.41 10.94 -1.32
N GLU A 5 -2.95 10.98 -0.12
CA GLU A 5 -2.17 11.21 1.10
C GLU A 5 -1.27 10.02 1.41
N ILE A 6 -1.78 8.82 1.22
CA ILE A 6 -1.01 7.59 1.39
C ILE A 6 0.09 7.50 0.34
N ARG A 7 -0.24 7.80 -0.92
CA ARG A 7 0.76 7.84 -2.00
C ARG A 7 1.90 8.82 -1.67
N ASP A 8 1.55 10.02 -1.22
CA ASP A 8 2.56 11.03 -0.92
C ASP A 8 3.48 10.59 0.23
N TRP A 9 2.91 9.90 1.23
CA TRP A 9 3.72 9.34 2.30
C TRP A 9 4.62 8.21 1.80
N LEU A 10 4.10 7.32 0.96
CA LEU A 10 4.89 6.23 0.39
C LEU A 10 6.05 6.75 -0.45
N LYS A 11 5.86 7.86 -1.13
CA LYS A 11 6.94 8.49 -1.91
C LYS A 11 8.12 8.92 -1.04
N THR A 12 7.90 9.15 0.25
CA THR A 12 8.98 9.48 1.18
C THR A 12 9.75 8.24 1.64
N GLN A 13 9.19 7.06 1.44
CA GLN A 13 9.74 5.79 1.94
C GLN A 13 10.33 4.93 0.85
N ILE A 14 9.86 5.08 -0.39
CA ILE A 14 10.15 4.18 -1.49
C ILE A 14 10.44 5.01 -2.74
N ASP A 15 11.51 4.68 -3.45
CA ASP A 15 11.84 5.32 -4.72
C ASP A 15 11.10 4.65 -5.86
N SER A 16 10.40 5.46 -6.63
CA SER A 16 9.80 5.05 -7.89
C SER A 16 9.63 6.27 -8.78
N PRO A 17 9.94 6.16 -10.08
CA PRO A 17 9.77 7.31 -10.99
C PRO A 17 8.31 7.67 -11.25
N TYR A 18 7.40 6.70 -11.16
CA TYR A 18 5.98 6.92 -11.45
C TYR A 18 5.10 6.41 -10.32
N TRP A 19 4.15 7.26 -9.90
CA TRP A 19 3.21 6.97 -8.84
C TRP A 19 1.79 7.28 -9.31
N TYR A 20 0.85 6.37 -9.03
CA TYR A 20 -0.53 6.50 -9.46
C TYR A 20 -1.49 6.16 -8.33
N ILE A 21 -2.72 6.65 -8.44
CA ILE A 21 -3.82 6.28 -7.56
C ILE A 21 -5.00 5.82 -8.41
N GLY A 22 -5.58 4.68 -8.07
CA GLY A 22 -6.77 4.13 -8.71
C GLY A 22 -6.54 3.51 -10.08
N LYS A 23 -5.42 3.76 -10.72
CA LYS A 23 -5.00 3.12 -11.98
C LYS A 23 -3.55 3.47 -12.27
N ILE A 24 -2.93 2.69 -13.17
CA ILE A 24 -1.57 2.98 -13.62
C ILE A 24 -1.57 3.15 -15.15
N ASP A 25 -0.52 3.81 -15.65
CA ASP A 25 -0.22 3.80 -17.08
C ASP A 25 0.62 2.55 -17.37
N GLY A 26 0.02 1.53 -17.97
CA GLY A 26 0.68 0.25 -18.24
C GLY A 26 1.86 0.33 -19.19
N LYS A 27 2.06 1.47 -19.86
CA LYS A 27 3.19 1.69 -20.76
C LYS A 27 4.45 2.12 -20.01
N LYS A 28 4.33 2.50 -18.73
CA LYS A 28 5.45 2.98 -17.93
C LYS A 28 5.96 1.87 -17.02
N GLU A 29 7.21 1.46 -17.22
CA GLU A 29 7.87 0.59 -16.26
C GLU A 29 8.16 1.37 -14.97
N GLN A 30 8.47 0.65 -13.90
CA GLN A 30 8.81 1.23 -12.60
C GLN A 30 7.73 2.16 -12.07
N SER A 31 6.50 1.65 -12.06
CA SER A 31 5.32 2.34 -11.57
C SER A 31 4.80 1.68 -10.30
N ILE A 32 4.32 2.49 -9.36
CA ILE A 32 3.62 1.98 -8.17
C ILE A 32 2.26 2.66 -8.11
N GLY A 33 1.21 1.86 -7.99
CA GLY A 33 -0.15 2.36 -7.88
C GLY A 33 -0.76 2.01 -6.53
N VAL A 34 -1.56 2.91 -5.98
CA VAL A 34 -2.26 2.71 -4.72
C VAL A 34 -3.75 2.67 -4.99
N TYR A 35 -4.42 1.63 -4.49
CA TYR A 35 -5.84 1.38 -4.75
C TYR A 35 -6.59 1.19 -3.46
N ASN A 36 -7.87 1.53 -3.45
CA ASN A 36 -8.75 1.17 -2.35
C ASN A 36 -9.00 -0.35 -2.36
N LEU A 37 -9.02 -0.93 -1.17
CA LEU A 37 -9.36 -2.32 -0.99
C LEU A 37 -10.58 -2.38 -0.05
N ASN A 38 -11.70 -2.87 -0.58
CA ASN A 38 -12.94 -2.94 0.17
C ASN A 38 -12.98 -4.23 0.97
N THR A 39 -12.78 -4.12 2.28
CA THR A 39 -12.78 -5.28 3.17
C THR A 39 -13.36 -4.92 4.53
N GLY A 40 -14.11 -5.86 5.10
CA GLY A 40 -14.60 -5.78 6.46
C GLY A 40 -15.62 -4.67 6.69
N GLN A 41 -15.88 -4.42 7.97
CA GLN A 41 -16.80 -3.41 8.43
C GLN A 41 -16.05 -2.37 9.26
N PRO A 42 -16.58 -1.15 9.35
CA PRO A 42 -15.96 -0.14 10.21
C PRO A 42 -16.02 -0.59 11.67
N TYR A 43 -14.94 -0.34 12.39
CA TYR A 43 -14.86 -0.64 13.82
C TYR A 43 -15.36 0.57 14.61
N ILE A 44 -16.33 0.33 15.49
CA ILE A 44 -16.81 1.34 16.43
C ILE A 44 -16.84 0.70 17.81
N ALA A 45 -16.18 1.33 18.77
CA ALA A 45 -16.16 0.85 20.14
C ALA A 45 -17.56 0.84 20.76
N ILE A 46 -17.76 0.03 21.81
CA ILE A 46 -19.05 -0.09 22.50
C ILE A 46 -19.60 1.27 22.95
N GLY A 47 -18.72 2.20 23.39
CA GLY A 47 -19.13 3.54 23.80
C GLY A 47 -19.45 4.49 22.64
N GLY A 48 -19.46 4.02 21.39
CA GLY A 48 -19.75 4.82 20.22
C GLY A 48 -18.52 5.48 19.60
N LEU A 49 -18.75 6.35 18.62
CA LEU A 49 -17.68 6.96 17.84
C LEU A 49 -16.72 7.81 18.68
N GLU A 50 -17.25 8.53 19.67
CA GLU A 50 -16.43 9.38 20.54
C GLU A 50 -15.47 8.60 21.44
N ASN A 51 -15.73 7.29 21.63
CA ASN A 51 -14.87 6.39 22.38
C ASN A 51 -14.02 5.52 21.48
N THR A 52 -14.04 5.76 20.17
CA THR A 52 -13.24 5.05 19.19
C THR A 52 -12.03 5.91 18.83
N SER A 53 -10.85 5.51 19.30
CA SER A 53 -9.62 6.31 19.18
C SER A 53 -8.84 6.07 17.90
N TYR A 54 -9.20 5.05 17.14
CA TYR A 54 -8.50 4.72 15.90
C TYR A 54 -9.48 4.41 14.79
N ALA A 55 -8.93 4.45 13.56
CA ALA A 55 -9.64 4.06 12.37
C ALA A 55 -8.73 3.18 11.53
N SER A 56 -9.29 2.55 10.52
CA SER A 56 -8.50 1.73 9.60
C SER A 56 -8.86 2.01 8.16
N LYS A 57 -7.89 1.83 7.27
CA LYS A 57 -8.09 1.92 5.84
C LYS A 57 -7.33 0.80 5.16
N SER A 58 -8.04 0.01 4.37
CA SER A 58 -7.43 -1.08 3.61
C SER A 58 -7.07 -0.60 2.21
N ILE A 59 -5.85 -0.90 1.81
CA ILE A 59 -5.33 -0.53 0.49
C ILE A 59 -4.66 -1.71 -0.19
N SER A 60 -4.58 -1.63 -1.50
CA SER A 60 -3.80 -2.53 -2.33
C SER A 60 -2.74 -1.71 -3.05
N ILE A 61 -1.50 -2.16 -3.01
CA ILE A 61 -0.38 -1.51 -3.68
C ILE A 61 0.05 -2.40 -4.84
N LEU A 62 -0.01 -1.87 -6.05
CA LEU A 62 0.45 -2.58 -7.24
C LEU A 62 1.87 -2.10 -7.57
N VAL A 63 2.81 -3.03 -7.60
CA VAL A 63 4.18 -2.79 -8.03
C VAL A 63 4.31 -3.31 -9.46
N HIS A 64 4.23 -2.41 -10.42
CA HIS A 64 4.36 -2.68 -11.85
C HIS A 64 5.77 -2.25 -12.25
N TRP A 65 6.73 -3.20 -12.28
CA TRP A 65 8.12 -2.79 -12.19
C TRP A 65 8.91 -2.94 -13.47
N SER A 66 9.28 -4.15 -13.85
CA SER A 66 10.17 -4.33 -15.00
C SER A 66 9.96 -5.68 -15.67
N LYS A 67 10.63 -5.86 -16.81
CA LYS A 67 10.63 -7.14 -17.53
C LYS A 67 11.61 -8.16 -16.95
N ASN A 68 12.38 -7.76 -15.92
CA ASN A 68 13.30 -8.64 -15.21
C ASN A 68 12.64 -9.15 -13.94
N ALA A 69 12.47 -10.46 -13.83
CA ALA A 69 11.77 -11.08 -12.72
C ALA A 69 12.43 -10.76 -11.36
N ASP A 70 13.74 -10.88 -11.28
CA ASP A 70 14.46 -10.66 -10.03
C ASP A 70 14.39 -9.20 -9.57
N THR A 71 14.51 -8.28 -10.51
CA THR A 71 14.43 -6.85 -10.21
C THR A 71 13.04 -6.47 -9.69
N ALA A 72 12.00 -7.00 -10.33
CA ALA A 72 10.62 -6.75 -9.92
C ALA A 72 10.32 -7.35 -8.53
N GLU A 73 10.76 -8.58 -8.30
CA GLU A 73 10.58 -9.24 -7.02
C GLU A 73 11.30 -8.50 -5.90
N ARG A 74 12.54 -8.08 -6.16
CA ARG A 74 13.33 -7.30 -5.18
C ARG A 74 12.62 -5.99 -4.82
N LYS A 75 12.07 -5.31 -5.81
CA LYS A 75 11.32 -4.07 -5.56
C LYS A 75 10.05 -4.32 -4.75
N ALA A 76 9.33 -5.38 -5.06
CA ALA A 76 8.14 -5.75 -4.29
C ALA A 76 8.47 -6.04 -2.82
N HIS A 77 9.57 -6.75 -2.57
CA HIS A 77 10.03 -7.01 -1.21
C HIS A 77 10.48 -5.73 -0.50
N GLU A 78 11.08 -4.80 -1.21
CA GLU A 78 11.45 -3.49 -0.65
C GLU A 78 10.21 -2.73 -0.18
N VAL A 79 9.17 -2.70 -1.01
CA VAL A 79 7.91 -2.05 -0.65
C VAL A 79 7.28 -2.73 0.57
N TYR A 80 7.23 -4.05 0.56
CA TYR A 80 6.69 -4.83 1.67
C TYR A 80 7.43 -4.53 2.97
N ALA A 81 8.76 -4.54 2.92
CA ALA A 81 9.62 -4.30 4.10
C ALA A 81 9.47 -2.89 4.65
N ALA A 82 9.12 -1.92 3.82
CA ALA A 82 8.89 -0.55 4.27
C ALA A 82 7.64 -0.43 5.15
N LEU A 83 6.73 -1.38 5.05
CA LEU A 83 5.46 -1.38 5.79
C LEU A 83 5.45 -2.39 6.93
N PHE A 84 6.00 -3.57 6.69
CA PHE A 84 5.93 -4.68 7.63
C PHE A 84 6.62 -4.35 8.95
N GLY A 85 5.88 -4.50 10.03
CA GLY A 85 6.41 -4.25 11.37
C GLY A 85 6.54 -2.78 11.75
N ARG A 86 6.12 -1.87 10.88
CA ARG A 86 6.21 -0.44 11.15
C ARG A 86 5.06 0.02 12.04
N SER A 87 5.42 0.67 13.14
CA SER A 87 4.44 1.22 14.08
C SER A 87 4.64 2.72 14.32
N ASP A 88 5.43 3.36 13.48
CA ASP A 88 5.71 4.78 13.55
C ASP A 88 5.31 5.47 12.26
N GLY A 89 5.34 6.78 12.27
CA GLY A 89 5.03 7.59 11.11
C GLY A 89 3.70 8.30 11.24
N GLU A 90 3.53 9.27 10.39
CA GLU A 90 2.34 10.11 10.35
C GLU A 90 1.92 10.30 8.91
N ILE A 91 0.64 10.06 8.64
CA ILE A 91 0.05 10.24 7.32
C ILE A 91 -1.10 11.21 7.46
N ALA A 92 -1.03 12.34 6.76
CA ALA A 92 -2.08 13.36 6.75
C ALA A 92 -2.46 13.85 8.16
N GLY A 93 -1.49 13.98 9.04
CA GLY A 93 -1.71 14.42 10.41
C GLY A 93 -2.19 13.34 11.38
N HIS A 94 -2.33 12.10 10.90
CA HIS A 94 -2.74 10.97 11.73
C HIS A 94 -1.55 10.08 12.04
N ARG A 95 -1.35 9.77 13.33
CA ARG A 95 -0.29 8.85 13.73
C ARG A 95 -0.65 7.44 13.30
N VAL A 96 0.27 6.77 12.62
CA VAL A 96 0.08 5.37 12.23
C VAL A 96 0.37 4.47 13.43
N ILE A 97 -0.56 3.57 13.70
CA ILE A 97 -0.43 2.59 14.78
C ILE A 97 0.24 1.33 14.24
N ALA A 98 -0.22 0.85 13.08
CA ALA A 98 0.31 -0.38 12.49
C ALA A 98 -0.11 -0.49 11.02
N PHE A 99 0.67 -1.26 10.27
CA PHE A 99 0.29 -1.76 8.95
C PHE A 99 0.03 -3.25 9.11
N GLU A 100 -1.22 -3.67 9.00
CA GLU A 100 -1.60 -5.08 9.09
C GLU A 100 -1.52 -5.70 7.71
N MET A 101 -0.49 -6.51 7.48
CA MET A 101 -0.28 -7.14 6.19
C MET A 101 -1.22 -8.34 6.05
N ARG A 102 -1.84 -8.49 4.87
CA ARG A 102 -2.82 -9.56 4.62
C ARG A 102 -2.17 -10.85 4.21
N THR A 103 -0.97 -10.79 3.65
CA THR A 103 -0.21 -11.98 3.25
C THR A 103 1.21 -11.87 3.80
N PRO A 104 1.90 -13.00 4.00
CA PRO A 104 3.29 -12.95 4.50
C PRO A 104 4.30 -12.45 3.47
N TRP A 105 3.91 -12.39 2.19
CA TRP A 105 4.77 -11.97 1.09
C TRP A 105 3.98 -11.13 0.10
N PRO A 106 4.66 -10.35 -0.77
CA PRO A 106 3.99 -9.76 -1.93
C PRO A 106 3.35 -10.84 -2.79
N ILE A 107 2.17 -10.55 -3.32
CA ILE A 107 1.44 -11.49 -4.16
C ILE A 107 1.94 -11.38 -5.59
N ASP A 108 2.49 -12.46 -6.14
CA ASP A 108 2.91 -12.52 -7.54
C ASP A 108 1.68 -12.66 -8.42
N VAL A 109 1.41 -11.69 -9.26
CA VAL A 109 0.28 -11.71 -10.20
C VAL A 109 0.72 -11.94 -11.65
N GLY A 110 1.99 -12.25 -11.85
CA GLY A 110 2.53 -12.57 -13.17
C GLY A 110 2.99 -11.33 -13.92
N THR A 111 2.77 -11.35 -15.22
CA THR A 111 3.17 -10.25 -16.11
C THR A 111 1.95 -9.67 -16.80
N ASP A 112 2.06 -8.41 -17.23
CA ASP A 112 1.08 -7.81 -18.11
C ASP A 112 1.33 -8.22 -19.57
N ASP A 113 0.56 -7.66 -20.50
CA ASP A 113 0.66 -7.98 -21.93
C ASP A 113 2.01 -7.57 -22.54
N ALA A 114 2.72 -6.63 -21.92
CA ALA A 114 4.04 -6.20 -22.36
C ALA A 114 5.18 -6.98 -21.71
N GLY A 115 4.87 -7.95 -20.84
CA GLY A 115 5.87 -8.76 -20.15
C GLY A 115 6.46 -8.11 -18.92
N ILE A 116 5.82 -7.08 -18.37
CA ILE A 116 6.26 -6.41 -17.16
C ILE A 116 5.72 -7.15 -15.94
N TYR A 117 6.61 -7.55 -15.04
CA TYR A 117 6.24 -8.29 -13.83
C TYR A 117 5.53 -7.38 -12.83
N GLU A 118 4.49 -7.93 -12.22
CA GLU A 118 3.65 -7.21 -11.28
C GLU A 118 3.49 -7.99 -9.98
N TYR A 119 3.47 -7.24 -8.87
CA TYR A 119 3.22 -7.77 -7.54
C TYR A 119 2.19 -6.90 -6.84
N VAL A 120 1.39 -7.52 -5.98
CA VAL A 120 0.36 -6.82 -5.20
C VAL A 120 0.67 -6.99 -3.72
N ILE A 121 0.58 -5.89 -2.98
CA ILE A 121 0.73 -5.88 -1.53
C ILE A 121 -0.56 -5.33 -0.94
N GLU A 122 -1.23 -6.13 -0.11
CA GLU A 122 -2.46 -5.73 0.53
C GLU A 122 -2.22 -5.50 2.01
N THR A 123 -2.65 -4.36 2.51
CA THR A 123 -2.46 -4.00 3.91
C THR A 123 -3.62 -3.17 4.42
N THR A 124 -3.82 -3.21 5.73
CA THR A 124 -4.77 -2.34 6.42
C THR A 124 -3.96 -1.40 7.31
N ILE A 125 -4.15 -0.11 7.10
CA ILE A 125 -3.48 0.93 7.88
C ILE A 125 -4.35 1.25 9.09
N CYS A 126 -3.84 0.99 10.29
CA CYS A 126 -4.49 1.40 11.52
C CYS A 126 -3.87 2.70 11.98
N TYR A 127 -4.69 3.72 12.21
CA TYR A 127 -4.19 5.05 12.55
C TYR A 127 -5.07 5.72 13.59
N GLU A 128 -4.52 6.68 14.33
CA GLU A 128 -5.28 7.48 15.28
C GLU A 128 -6.20 8.44 14.53
N ARG A 129 -7.40 8.52 15.05
CA ARG A 129 -8.43 9.43 14.52
C ARG A 129 -8.13 10.87 14.85
#